data_17bd71ae40d5080994ad62c6dadc8d04
#
_entry.id   17bd71ae40d5080994ad62c6dadc8d04
#
_cell.length_a   1.000
_cell.length_b   1.000
_cell.length_c   1.000
_cell.angle_alpha   90.00
_cell.angle_beta   90.00
_cell.angle_gamma   90.00
#
_symmetry.space_group_name_H-M   'P 1'
#
loop_
_entity.id
_entity.type
_entity.pdbx_description
1 polymer ?
#
loop_
_entity_poly.entity_id
_entity_poly.type
_entity_poly.pdbx_seq_one_letter_code
_entity_poly.pdbx_strand_id
1 'polypeptide(L)'
;MYQQNKQTIPDFPRKIVYFEKQSDDRLCGLHCLNNLLQGPYLDVITLSEIGIELDKIEQELTGVHSQNNVDNDGNFGVQVLEKALSMYGVSLTLLKKRQAINYIEQGVNNVEALIFNSSTHWYSIRRINGIWFDLNSTNTSPGPEIISDFYLSAFIQGAEDIGYTNFLVKNLPKLPEINAPIYKNLQPHQHLVTIEQIIEAKELKIAKKKQREEEKKKKEEEEAKKFKPFSGQGYMVNSSQNYRQHALDNFEDEDDEVKRIMKLSLEEYAKNAAKNLPPEPEKGGYSIMINYNGKYYKRNFNGTDKIKHIVAFMKSQIPTNQPLLLFESYPKKNYDNEEITIQDSGLARNQVLLCRILN
;
A
#
# COMPACT_ATOMS: atom_id res chain seq x y z
N MET A 1 32.20 -6.94 -10.08
CA MET A 1 31.69 -8.06 -9.26
C MET A 1 30.70 -7.46 -8.27
N TYR A 2 29.42 -7.45 -8.59
CA TYR A 2 28.36 -7.07 -7.65
C TYR A 2 28.02 -8.31 -6.83
N GLN A 3 28.43 -8.33 -5.57
CA GLN A 3 27.92 -9.30 -4.60
C GLN A 3 26.43 -8.95 -4.37
N GLN A 4 25.56 -9.81 -4.87
CA GLN A 4 24.15 -9.79 -4.49
C GLN A 4 24.09 -10.06 -2.99
N ASN A 5 23.67 -9.05 -2.21
CA ASN A 5 23.23 -9.24 -0.84
C ASN A 5 21.99 -10.17 -0.90
N LYS A 6 22.23 -11.47 -0.75
CA LYS A 6 21.15 -12.40 -0.39
C LYS A 6 20.64 -11.91 0.96
N GLN A 7 19.46 -11.32 0.98
CA GLN A 7 18.74 -11.08 2.23
C GLN A 7 18.62 -12.44 2.92
N THR A 8 19.33 -12.61 4.02
CA THR A 8 19.19 -13.80 4.85
C THR A 8 17.78 -13.78 5.41
N ILE A 9 16.97 -14.75 4.97
CA ILE A 9 15.63 -14.96 5.49
C ILE A 9 15.77 -15.24 6.98
N PRO A 10 15.18 -14.43 7.86
CA PRO A 10 15.22 -14.70 9.29
C PRO A 10 14.68 -16.11 9.58
N ASP A 11 15.24 -16.78 10.60
CA ASP A 11 14.76 -18.11 11.00
C ASP A 11 13.39 -17.96 11.67
N PHE A 12 12.34 -18.08 10.89
CA PHE A 12 10.96 -17.97 11.34
C PHE A 12 10.43 -19.34 11.79
N PRO A 13 9.68 -19.39 12.91
CA PRO A 13 9.09 -20.63 13.42
C PRO A 13 8.08 -21.23 12.45
N ARG A 14 7.44 -20.44 11.59
CA ARG A 14 6.50 -20.90 10.56
C ARG A 14 6.93 -20.38 9.18
N LYS A 15 7.33 -21.30 8.30
CA LYS A 15 7.78 -20.99 6.93
C LYS A 15 6.68 -21.12 5.87
N ILE A 16 5.43 -21.34 6.28
CA ILE A 16 4.32 -21.65 5.38
C ILE A 16 3.17 -20.67 5.61
N VAL A 17 2.60 -20.19 4.52
CA VAL A 17 1.41 -19.34 4.48
C VAL A 17 0.30 -20.12 3.78
N TYR A 18 -0.89 -20.17 4.38
CA TYR A 18 -2.09 -20.68 3.71
C TYR A 18 -2.64 -19.63 2.77
N PHE A 19 -3.06 -20.06 1.58
CA PHE A 19 -3.59 -19.18 0.56
C PHE A 19 -4.65 -19.87 -0.28
N GLU A 20 -5.82 -19.24 -0.42
CA GLU A 20 -6.85 -19.60 -1.35
C GLU A 20 -6.83 -18.69 -2.57
N LYS A 21 -6.72 -19.29 -3.75
CA LYS A 21 -6.78 -18.55 -5.00
C LYS A 21 -8.20 -18.63 -5.58
N GLN A 22 -8.79 -17.47 -5.81
CA GLN A 22 -10.07 -17.37 -6.50
C GLN A 22 -9.91 -17.75 -7.98
N SER A 23 -10.86 -18.50 -8.50
CA SER A 23 -10.99 -18.79 -9.93
C SER A 23 -12.10 -17.92 -10.55
N ASP A 24 -13.01 -18.56 -11.28
CA ASP A 24 -14.14 -17.86 -11.91
C ASP A 24 -15.35 -17.67 -10.97
N ASP A 25 -15.20 -18.07 -9.69
CA ASP A 25 -16.21 -17.86 -8.67
C ASP A 25 -16.22 -16.40 -8.19
N ARG A 26 -17.31 -15.98 -7.54
CA ARG A 26 -17.45 -14.65 -6.94
C ARG A 26 -17.36 -14.69 -5.42
N LEU A 27 -16.61 -15.64 -4.88
CA LEU A 27 -16.50 -15.93 -3.46
C LEU A 27 -15.34 -15.19 -2.78
N CYS A 28 -15.00 -13.99 -3.27
CA CYS A 28 -13.88 -13.20 -2.71
C CYS A 28 -14.01 -12.98 -1.20
N GLY A 29 -15.22 -12.80 -0.66
CA GLY A 29 -15.46 -12.69 0.77
C GLY A 29 -15.07 -13.95 1.54
N LEU A 30 -15.41 -15.13 1.04
CA LEU A 30 -15.02 -16.42 1.62
C LEU A 30 -13.50 -16.60 1.60
N HIS A 31 -12.87 -16.40 0.44
CA HIS A 31 -11.42 -16.51 0.30
C HIS A 31 -10.67 -15.49 1.17
N CYS A 32 -11.20 -14.27 1.26
CA CYS A 32 -10.66 -13.23 2.17
C CYS A 32 -10.62 -13.73 3.62
N LEU A 33 -11.72 -14.31 4.13
CA LEU A 33 -11.80 -14.78 5.51
C LEU A 33 -10.90 -15.99 5.77
N ASN A 34 -10.88 -16.97 4.88
CA ASN A 34 -10.03 -18.16 5.02
C ASN A 34 -8.54 -17.80 4.92
N ASN A 35 -8.18 -16.92 4.01
CA ASN A 35 -6.83 -16.36 3.90
C ASN A 35 -6.45 -15.58 5.16
N LEU A 36 -7.36 -14.76 5.68
CA LEU A 36 -7.16 -14.05 6.94
C LEU A 36 -6.94 -15.00 8.10
N LEU A 37 -7.79 -16.01 8.28
CA LEU A 37 -7.72 -16.99 9.36
C LEU A 37 -6.58 -18.00 9.19
N GLN A 38 -5.98 -18.06 8.00
CA GLN A 38 -4.90 -18.98 7.64
C GLN A 38 -5.33 -20.45 7.67
N GLY A 39 -6.50 -20.74 7.11
CA GLY A 39 -7.01 -22.12 6.96
C GLY A 39 -8.43 -22.16 6.41
N PRO A 40 -8.88 -23.30 5.89
CA PRO A 40 -10.24 -23.51 5.35
C PRO A 40 -11.26 -23.67 6.48
N TYR A 41 -11.51 -22.60 7.24
CA TYR A 41 -12.40 -22.61 8.39
C TYR A 41 -13.87 -22.39 8.02
N LEU A 42 -14.11 -21.73 6.93
CA LEU A 42 -15.44 -21.32 6.46
C LEU A 42 -15.70 -21.93 5.07
N ASP A 43 -16.94 -22.17 4.79
CA ASP A 43 -17.43 -22.58 3.47
C ASP A 43 -18.60 -21.69 3.01
N VAL A 44 -18.98 -21.85 1.74
CA VAL A 44 -20.05 -21.05 1.14
C VAL A 44 -21.40 -21.28 1.82
N ILE A 45 -21.66 -22.51 2.31
CA ILE A 45 -22.91 -22.86 2.98
C ILE A 45 -23.04 -22.09 4.28
N THR A 46 -22.00 -22.11 5.12
CA THR A 46 -21.95 -21.38 6.39
C THR A 46 -22.16 -19.88 6.19
N LEU A 47 -21.50 -19.25 5.21
CA LEU A 47 -21.68 -17.82 4.95
C LEU A 47 -23.09 -17.49 4.43
N SER A 48 -23.65 -18.36 3.59
CA SER A 48 -25.02 -18.20 3.08
C SER A 48 -26.06 -18.32 4.20
N GLU A 49 -25.90 -19.28 5.11
CA GLU A 49 -26.77 -19.43 6.29
C GLU A 49 -26.74 -18.19 7.18
N ILE A 50 -25.56 -17.65 7.44
CA ILE A 50 -25.38 -16.40 8.18
C ILE A 50 -26.11 -15.24 7.47
N GLY A 51 -25.95 -15.12 6.16
CA GLY A 51 -26.61 -14.07 5.38
C GLY A 51 -28.15 -14.16 5.44
N ILE A 52 -28.70 -15.37 5.29
CA ILE A 52 -30.15 -15.61 5.40
C ILE A 52 -30.67 -15.28 6.81
N GLU A 53 -29.93 -15.64 7.86
CA GLU A 53 -30.27 -15.28 9.23
C GLU A 53 -30.32 -13.77 9.44
N LEU A 54 -29.32 -13.05 8.91
CA LEU A 54 -29.24 -11.59 9.02
C LEU A 54 -30.38 -10.90 8.24
N ASP A 55 -30.68 -11.34 7.02
CA ASP A 55 -31.79 -10.82 6.22
C ASP A 55 -33.14 -11.03 6.94
N LYS A 56 -33.32 -12.17 7.60
CA LYS A 56 -34.52 -12.44 8.42
C LYS A 56 -34.65 -11.49 9.62
N ILE A 57 -33.55 -11.26 10.33
CA ILE A 57 -33.51 -10.33 11.45
C ILE A 57 -33.82 -8.89 10.98
N GLU A 58 -33.23 -8.46 9.87
CA GLU A 58 -33.52 -7.16 9.27
C GLU A 58 -34.99 -7.01 8.87
N GLN A 59 -35.57 -8.05 8.27
CA GLN A 59 -36.99 -8.06 7.91
C GLN A 59 -37.90 -7.95 9.16
N GLU A 60 -37.58 -8.68 10.23
CA GLU A 60 -38.34 -8.60 11.49
C GLU A 60 -38.28 -7.22 12.14
N LEU A 61 -37.13 -6.54 12.04
CA LEU A 61 -36.93 -5.21 12.64
C LEU A 61 -37.48 -4.06 11.78
N THR A 62 -37.37 -4.15 10.45
CA THR A 62 -37.70 -3.05 9.54
C THR A 62 -39.05 -3.23 8.85
N GLY A 63 -39.58 -4.45 8.80
CA GLY A 63 -40.76 -4.81 8.02
C GLY A 63 -40.49 -4.86 6.50
N VAL A 64 -39.25 -4.64 6.05
CA VAL A 64 -38.85 -4.60 4.66
C VAL A 64 -38.08 -5.88 4.32
N HIS A 65 -38.47 -6.55 3.25
CA HIS A 65 -37.74 -7.71 2.77
C HIS A 65 -36.50 -7.21 1.99
N SER A 66 -35.33 -7.41 2.56
CA SER A 66 -34.06 -7.11 1.89
C SER A 66 -33.28 -8.41 1.66
N GLN A 67 -32.54 -8.47 0.57
CA GLN A 67 -31.57 -9.54 0.27
C GLN A 67 -30.19 -8.89 0.09
N ASN A 68 -29.80 -8.07 1.09
CA ASN A 68 -28.60 -7.26 0.98
C ASN A 68 -27.34 -7.98 1.51
N ASN A 69 -27.51 -9.06 2.28
CA ASN A 69 -26.40 -9.74 2.91
C ASN A 69 -25.76 -10.82 2.04
N VAL A 70 -26.52 -11.41 1.13
CA VAL A 70 -26.00 -12.33 0.09
C VAL A 70 -26.69 -11.98 -1.22
N ASP A 71 -25.92 -11.58 -2.22
CA ASP A 71 -26.50 -11.40 -3.55
C ASP A 71 -26.58 -12.74 -4.32
N ASN A 72 -27.31 -12.73 -5.44
CA ASN A 72 -27.50 -13.91 -6.29
C ASN A 72 -26.19 -14.45 -6.90
N ASP A 73 -25.13 -13.64 -6.87
CA ASP A 73 -23.82 -13.97 -7.46
C ASP A 73 -22.83 -14.50 -6.39
N GLY A 74 -23.24 -14.57 -5.10
CA GLY A 74 -22.43 -15.10 -4.01
C GLY A 74 -21.54 -14.04 -3.34
N ASN A 75 -21.76 -12.73 -3.59
CA ASN A 75 -21.08 -11.68 -2.86
C ASN A 75 -21.69 -11.54 -1.46
N PHE A 76 -20.84 -11.49 -0.45
CA PHE A 76 -21.24 -11.38 0.94
C PHE A 76 -21.05 -9.93 1.45
N GLY A 77 -22.09 -9.41 2.13
CA GLY A 77 -22.03 -8.11 2.79
C GLY A 77 -21.09 -8.10 4.00
N VAL A 78 -20.65 -6.91 4.42
CA VAL A 78 -19.76 -6.74 5.58
C VAL A 78 -20.29 -7.39 6.85
N GLN A 79 -21.61 -7.36 7.06
CA GLN A 79 -22.27 -7.94 8.24
C GLN A 79 -22.10 -9.46 8.30
N VAL A 80 -22.12 -10.13 7.13
CA VAL A 80 -21.87 -11.59 7.04
C VAL A 80 -20.42 -11.89 7.41
N LEU A 81 -19.48 -11.12 6.87
CA LEU A 81 -18.06 -11.29 7.19
C LEU A 81 -17.79 -11.06 8.68
N GLU A 82 -18.36 -10.00 9.26
CA GLU A 82 -18.21 -9.67 10.68
C GLU A 82 -18.82 -10.77 11.58
N LYS A 83 -20.03 -11.25 11.25
CA LYS A 83 -20.67 -12.33 11.99
C LYS A 83 -19.86 -13.63 11.91
N ALA A 84 -19.38 -13.99 10.72
CA ALA A 84 -18.55 -15.18 10.53
C ALA A 84 -17.24 -15.10 11.34
N LEU A 85 -16.56 -13.95 11.32
CA LEU A 85 -15.35 -13.74 12.10
C LEU A 85 -15.60 -13.77 13.60
N SER A 86 -16.76 -13.27 14.05
CA SER A 86 -17.13 -13.29 15.47
C SER A 86 -17.24 -14.69 16.06
N MET A 87 -17.53 -15.71 15.24
CA MET A 87 -17.53 -17.13 15.66
C MET A 87 -16.12 -17.61 16.11
N TYR A 88 -15.07 -16.93 15.63
CA TYR A 88 -13.69 -17.19 16.01
C TYR A 88 -13.13 -16.16 17.02
N GLY A 89 -14.00 -15.32 17.58
CA GLY A 89 -13.62 -14.26 18.53
C GLY A 89 -12.95 -13.06 17.86
N VAL A 90 -12.91 -13.01 16.53
CA VAL A 90 -12.32 -11.91 15.76
C VAL A 90 -13.31 -10.78 15.57
N SER A 91 -12.86 -9.55 15.70
CA SER A 91 -13.69 -8.35 15.50
C SER A 91 -13.12 -7.43 14.45
N LEU A 92 -14.02 -6.77 13.70
CA LEU A 92 -13.69 -5.75 12.72
C LEU A 92 -13.96 -4.36 13.30
N THR A 93 -13.11 -3.41 12.94
CA THR A 93 -13.32 -1.99 13.26
C THR A 93 -13.09 -1.20 12.00
N LEU A 94 -14.09 -0.42 11.57
CA LEU A 94 -13.94 0.47 10.42
C LEU A 94 -12.78 1.44 10.65
N LEU A 95 -11.83 1.44 9.73
CA LEU A 95 -10.64 2.27 9.79
C LEU A 95 -10.79 3.47 8.84
N LYS A 96 -11.15 4.62 9.40
CA LYS A 96 -11.21 5.88 8.64
C LYS A 96 -9.83 6.48 8.46
N LYS A 97 -9.59 7.22 7.39
CA LYS A 97 -8.32 7.87 7.02
C LYS A 97 -7.62 8.56 8.21
N ARG A 98 -8.38 9.33 9.02
CA ARG A 98 -7.83 10.02 10.18
C ARG A 98 -7.29 9.07 11.26
N GLN A 99 -7.93 7.91 11.44
CA GLN A 99 -7.48 6.88 12.39
C GLN A 99 -6.30 6.09 11.83
N ALA A 100 -6.31 5.86 10.51
CA ALA A 100 -5.21 5.22 9.79
C ALA A 100 -3.89 5.99 9.97
N ILE A 101 -3.93 7.32 9.86
CA ILE A 101 -2.76 8.18 10.09
C ILE A 101 -2.17 7.96 11.48
N ASN A 102 -3.01 7.91 12.53
CA ASN A 102 -2.55 7.70 13.90
C ASN A 102 -1.88 6.31 14.07
N TYR A 103 -2.41 5.26 13.43
CA TYR A 103 -1.80 3.92 13.45
C TYR A 103 -0.45 3.90 12.74
N ILE A 104 -0.31 4.66 11.66
CA ILE A 104 0.94 4.74 10.90
C ILE A 104 1.98 5.54 11.68
N GLU A 105 1.60 6.66 12.32
CA GLU A 105 2.49 7.47 13.16
C GLU A 105 2.99 6.72 14.40
N GLN A 106 2.16 5.84 14.96
CA GLN A 106 2.52 4.95 16.08
C GLN A 106 3.30 3.70 15.62
N GLY A 107 3.49 3.54 14.31
CA GLY A 107 4.03 2.37 13.66
C GLY A 107 3.00 1.26 13.48
N VAL A 108 3.00 0.62 12.32
CA VAL A 108 2.12 -0.53 11.98
C VAL A 108 2.38 -1.78 12.84
N ASN A 109 3.29 -1.69 13.80
CA ASN A 109 3.67 -2.81 14.68
C ASN A 109 2.52 -3.31 15.57
N ASN A 110 1.53 -2.48 15.84
CA ASN A 110 0.35 -2.83 16.65
C ASN A 110 -0.82 -3.34 15.82
N VAL A 111 -0.65 -3.46 14.51
CA VAL A 111 -1.64 -4.00 13.59
C VAL A 111 -1.22 -5.40 13.18
N GLU A 112 -2.12 -6.36 13.28
CA GLU A 112 -1.86 -7.75 12.86
C GLU A 112 -2.46 -8.07 11.50
N ALA A 113 -3.61 -7.47 11.17
CA ALA A 113 -4.26 -7.66 9.88
C ALA A 113 -5.26 -6.55 9.57
N LEU A 114 -5.57 -6.45 8.28
CA LEU A 114 -6.54 -5.54 7.68
C LEU A 114 -7.38 -6.30 6.67
N ILE A 115 -8.64 -5.87 6.52
CA ILE A 115 -9.52 -6.26 5.42
C ILE A 115 -9.83 -5.02 4.60
N PHE A 116 -9.83 -5.16 3.29
CA PHE A 116 -10.15 -4.12 2.33
C PHE A 116 -11.35 -4.55 1.49
N ASN A 117 -12.22 -3.58 1.22
CA ASN A 117 -13.32 -3.73 0.29
C ASN A 117 -13.25 -2.65 -0.78
N SER A 118 -13.16 -3.05 -2.05
CA SER A 118 -13.27 -2.16 -3.20
C SER A 118 -14.58 -2.47 -3.93
N SER A 119 -15.67 -1.81 -3.54
CA SER A 119 -17.01 -1.97 -4.16
C SER A 119 -17.51 -3.40 -4.29
N THR A 120 -16.80 -4.25 -5.03
CA THR A 120 -17.22 -5.63 -5.37
C THR A 120 -16.19 -6.69 -4.98
N HIS A 121 -15.08 -6.30 -4.35
CA HIS A 121 -14.00 -7.24 -4.04
C HIS A 121 -13.51 -7.11 -2.60
N TRP A 122 -13.38 -8.26 -1.94
CA TRP A 122 -12.85 -8.39 -0.58
C TRP A 122 -11.49 -9.06 -0.62
N TYR A 123 -10.52 -8.51 0.10
CA TYR A 123 -9.24 -9.17 0.36
C TYR A 123 -8.65 -8.76 1.68
N SER A 124 -7.69 -9.53 2.16
CA SER A 124 -7.02 -9.28 3.44
C SER A 124 -5.52 -9.12 3.28
N ILE A 125 -4.95 -8.32 4.17
CA ILE A 125 -3.51 -8.21 4.41
C ILE A 125 -3.26 -8.66 5.83
N ARG A 126 -2.34 -9.59 6.04
CA ARG A 126 -2.02 -10.13 7.37
C ARG A 126 -0.53 -10.17 7.62
N ARG A 127 -0.15 -9.87 8.87
CA ARG A 127 1.22 -10.03 9.36
C ARG A 127 1.41 -11.44 9.90
N ILE A 128 2.32 -12.19 9.30
CA ILE A 128 2.64 -13.56 9.68
C ILE A 128 4.13 -13.61 9.99
N ASN A 129 4.51 -13.99 11.20
CA ASN A 129 5.92 -14.01 11.67
C ASN A 129 6.68 -12.69 11.43
N GLY A 130 6.01 -11.56 11.60
CA GLY A 130 6.60 -10.24 11.41
C GLY A 130 6.66 -9.75 9.96
N ILE A 131 6.27 -10.57 8.98
CA ILE A 131 6.21 -10.21 7.55
C ILE A 131 4.77 -9.92 7.17
N TRP A 132 4.56 -8.85 6.41
CA TRP A 132 3.27 -8.53 5.81
C TRP A 132 3.04 -9.29 4.52
N PHE A 133 1.89 -9.92 4.41
CA PHE A 133 1.44 -10.62 3.20
C PHE A 133 0.15 -10.00 2.69
N ASP A 134 0.15 -9.62 1.44
CA ASP A 134 -1.07 -9.40 0.67
C ASP A 134 -1.63 -10.77 0.30
N LEU A 135 -2.85 -11.03 0.77
CA LEU A 135 -3.57 -12.30 0.62
C LEU A 135 -4.74 -12.16 -0.35
N ASN A 136 -4.63 -11.26 -1.31
CA ASN A 136 -5.66 -11.06 -2.34
C ASN A 136 -5.80 -12.32 -3.20
N SER A 137 -6.99 -12.93 -3.18
CA SER A 137 -7.29 -14.18 -3.88
C SER A 137 -7.24 -14.08 -5.41
N THR A 138 -7.37 -12.86 -5.95
CA THR A 138 -7.32 -12.58 -7.40
C THR A 138 -5.93 -12.21 -7.90
N ASN A 139 -4.92 -12.15 -7.03
CA ASN A 139 -3.55 -11.83 -7.44
C ASN A 139 -3.11 -12.70 -8.62
N THR A 140 -2.50 -12.07 -9.61
CA THR A 140 -1.94 -12.74 -10.79
C THR A 140 -0.74 -13.64 -10.46
N SER A 141 -0.14 -13.44 -9.29
CA SER A 141 0.90 -14.30 -8.74
C SER A 141 0.34 -15.65 -8.31
N PRO A 142 1.14 -16.72 -8.35
CA PRO A 142 0.68 -18.05 -7.95
C PRO A 142 0.41 -18.19 -6.44
N GLY A 143 0.57 -17.14 -5.65
CA GLY A 143 0.37 -17.15 -4.20
C GLY A 143 0.34 -15.75 -3.59
N PRO A 144 0.43 -15.65 -2.24
CA PRO A 144 0.45 -14.39 -1.54
C PRO A 144 1.69 -13.55 -1.90
N GLU A 145 1.60 -12.24 -1.77
CA GLU A 145 2.72 -11.34 -2.04
C GLU A 145 3.28 -10.74 -0.75
N ILE A 146 4.61 -10.66 -0.64
CA ILE A 146 5.28 -9.96 0.46
C ILE A 146 5.26 -8.48 0.18
N ILE A 147 4.70 -7.70 1.11
CA ILE A 147 4.68 -6.24 1.08
C ILE A 147 5.52 -5.64 2.21
N SER A 148 6.02 -4.43 2.02
CA SER A 148 6.77 -3.71 3.06
C SER A 148 5.86 -2.89 3.97
N ASP A 149 6.34 -2.57 5.18
CA ASP A 149 5.63 -1.66 6.09
C ASP A 149 5.36 -0.29 5.42
N PHE A 150 6.31 0.18 4.61
CA PHE A 150 6.17 1.41 3.84
C PHE A 150 5.02 1.34 2.84
N TYR A 151 4.99 0.26 2.05
CA TYR A 151 3.91 0.02 1.09
C TYR A 151 2.55 0.00 1.78
N LEU A 152 2.42 -0.79 2.85
CA LEU A 152 1.18 -0.88 3.61
C LEU A 152 0.75 0.48 4.16
N SER A 153 1.68 1.25 4.73
CA SER A 153 1.41 2.58 5.26
C SER A 153 0.89 3.53 4.18
N ALA A 154 1.54 3.56 3.02
CA ALA A 154 1.11 4.37 1.89
C ALA A 154 -0.26 3.92 1.36
N PHE A 155 -0.49 2.61 1.27
CA PHE A 155 -1.75 2.06 0.80
C PHE A 155 -2.91 2.42 1.74
N ILE A 156 -2.76 2.22 3.06
CA ILE A 156 -3.81 2.57 4.04
C ILE A 156 -4.18 4.06 3.96
N GLN A 157 -3.20 4.94 3.75
CA GLN A 157 -3.45 6.39 3.62
C GLN A 157 -4.25 6.75 2.38
N GLY A 158 -3.99 6.10 1.26
CA GLY A 158 -4.60 6.41 -0.04
C GLY A 158 -5.82 5.58 -0.39
N ALA A 159 -6.05 4.47 0.29
CA ALA A 159 -7.08 3.50 -0.07
C ALA A 159 -8.51 4.10 -0.05
N GLU A 160 -8.84 4.91 0.97
CA GLU A 160 -10.15 5.57 1.07
C GLU A 160 -10.39 6.57 -0.07
N ASP A 161 -9.34 7.28 -0.52
CA ASP A 161 -9.45 8.27 -1.60
C ASP A 161 -9.78 7.65 -2.97
N ILE A 162 -9.48 6.37 -3.13
CA ILE A 162 -9.76 5.60 -4.34
C ILE A 162 -10.96 4.66 -4.19
N GLY A 163 -11.73 4.84 -3.11
CA GLY A 163 -13.01 4.16 -2.91
C GLY A 163 -12.93 2.84 -2.14
N TYR A 164 -11.80 2.53 -1.50
CA TYR A 164 -11.74 1.38 -0.59
C TYR A 164 -12.35 1.69 0.78
N THR A 165 -13.03 0.72 1.34
CA THR A 165 -13.41 0.69 2.75
C THR A 165 -12.45 -0.22 3.49
N ASN A 166 -11.80 0.28 4.54
CA ASN A 166 -10.74 -0.41 5.26
C ASN A 166 -11.23 -0.83 6.65
N PHE A 167 -10.90 -2.04 7.07
CA PHE A 167 -11.23 -2.57 8.38
C PHE A 167 -9.98 -3.06 9.09
N LEU A 168 -9.81 -2.61 10.34
CA LEU A 168 -8.82 -3.15 11.25
C LEU A 168 -9.35 -4.45 11.86
N VAL A 169 -8.56 -5.50 11.80
CA VAL A 169 -8.87 -6.80 12.39
C VAL A 169 -8.23 -6.91 13.77
N LYS A 170 -9.00 -7.33 14.77
CA LYS A 170 -8.54 -7.51 16.15
C LYS A 170 -8.86 -8.90 16.65
N ASN A 171 -8.08 -9.35 17.63
CA ASN A 171 -8.28 -10.63 18.32
C ASN A 171 -8.15 -11.85 17.41
N LEU A 172 -7.19 -11.81 16.47
CA LEU A 172 -6.92 -12.96 15.61
C LEU A 172 -6.52 -14.18 16.43
N PRO A 173 -7.00 -15.38 16.08
CA PRO A 173 -6.57 -16.60 16.70
C PRO A 173 -5.09 -16.87 16.38
N LYS A 174 -4.46 -17.68 17.23
CA LYS A 174 -3.11 -18.19 16.95
C LYS A 174 -3.10 -18.92 15.61
N LEU A 175 -1.99 -18.79 14.89
CA LEU A 175 -1.80 -19.48 13.62
C LEU A 175 -1.88 -21.00 13.85
N PRO A 176 -2.60 -21.76 13.01
CA PRO A 176 -2.62 -23.22 13.10
C PRO A 176 -1.22 -23.79 12.92
N GLU A 177 -0.92 -24.90 13.55
CA GLU A 177 0.33 -25.60 13.30
C GLU A 177 0.36 -26.18 11.86
N ILE A 178 1.58 -26.34 11.31
CA ILE A 178 1.77 -26.81 9.93
C ILE A 178 1.16 -28.18 9.68
N ASN A 179 1.18 -29.04 10.70
CA ASN A 179 0.62 -30.38 10.68
C ASN A 179 -0.82 -30.47 11.20
N ALA A 180 -1.48 -29.33 11.38
CA ALA A 180 -2.85 -29.28 11.86
C ALA A 180 -3.80 -30.09 10.96
N PRO A 181 -4.79 -30.82 11.56
CA PRO A 181 -5.73 -31.63 10.80
C PRO A 181 -6.48 -30.88 9.71
N ILE A 182 -6.68 -29.55 9.88
CA ILE A 182 -7.38 -28.67 8.94
C ILE A 182 -6.71 -28.62 7.56
N TYR A 183 -5.41 -28.94 7.46
CA TYR A 183 -4.67 -28.91 6.20
C TYR A 183 -4.60 -30.27 5.47
N LYS A 184 -5.23 -31.34 6.03
CA LYS A 184 -5.10 -32.68 5.44
C LYS A 184 -5.83 -32.86 4.11
N ASN A 185 -6.93 -32.14 3.89
CA ASN A 185 -7.81 -32.32 2.75
C ASN A 185 -8.08 -30.99 2.04
N LEU A 186 -7.00 -30.33 1.61
CA LEU A 186 -7.09 -29.08 0.87
C LEU A 186 -7.70 -29.30 -0.52
N GLN A 187 -8.56 -28.38 -0.93
CA GLN A 187 -9.12 -28.32 -2.27
C GLN A 187 -8.08 -27.80 -3.28
N PRO A 188 -8.27 -27.99 -4.60
CA PRO A 188 -7.31 -27.56 -5.62
C PRO A 188 -6.94 -26.06 -5.59
N HIS A 189 -7.84 -25.19 -5.12
CA HIS A 189 -7.63 -23.76 -5.00
C HIS A 189 -7.00 -23.34 -3.66
N GLN A 190 -6.79 -24.28 -2.74
CA GLN A 190 -6.23 -24.08 -1.41
C GLN A 190 -4.79 -24.56 -1.37
N HIS A 191 -3.88 -23.70 -0.99
CA HIS A 191 -2.45 -23.95 -1.07
C HIS A 191 -1.76 -23.68 0.27
N LEU A 192 -0.73 -24.44 0.56
CA LEU A 192 0.28 -24.10 1.57
C LEU A 192 1.54 -23.70 0.82
N VAL A 193 1.90 -22.44 0.90
CA VAL A 193 3.01 -21.84 0.14
C VAL A 193 4.15 -21.50 1.08
N THR A 194 5.37 -21.91 0.76
CA THR A 194 6.54 -21.57 1.58
C THR A 194 6.98 -20.13 1.32
N ILE A 195 7.63 -19.51 2.31
CA ILE A 195 8.16 -18.15 2.16
C ILE A 195 9.20 -18.10 1.02
N GLU A 196 9.98 -19.15 0.85
CA GLU A 196 10.95 -19.28 -0.23
C GLU A 196 10.26 -19.24 -1.61
N GLN A 197 9.16 -19.98 -1.78
CA GLN A 197 8.36 -19.96 -3.02
C GLN A 197 7.76 -18.58 -3.30
N ILE A 198 7.32 -17.86 -2.27
CA ILE A 198 6.77 -16.51 -2.41
C ILE A 198 7.86 -15.53 -2.85
N ILE A 199 9.06 -15.64 -2.27
CA ILE A 199 10.20 -14.79 -2.64
C ILE A 199 10.61 -15.06 -4.10
N GLU A 200 10.75 -16.32 -4.47
CA GLU A 200 11.11 -16.73 -5.84
C GLU A 200 10.08 -16.21 -6.87
N ALA A 201 8.79 -16.36 -6.56
CA ALA A 201 7.72 -15.83 -7.41
C ALA A 201 7.79 -14.31 -7.58
N LYS A 202 8.11 -13.57 -6.49
CA LYS A 202 8.30 -12.12 -6.52
C LYS A 202 9.52 -11.73 -7.38
N GLU A 203 10.64 -12.41 -7.21
CA GLU A 203 11.85 -12.16 -8.03
C GLU A 203 11.59 -12.41 -9.51
N LEU A 204 10.87 -13.50 -9.84
CA LEU A 204 10.48 -13.81 -11.20
C LEU A 204 9.55 -12.74 -11.81
N LYS A 205 8.58 -12.24 -11.03
CA LYS A 205 7.68 -11.14 -11.45
C LYS A 205 8.47 -9.87 -11.75
N ILE A 206 9.43 -9.50 -10.89
CA ILE A 206 10.30 -8.34 -11.09
C ILE A 206 11.16 -8.52 -12.36
N ALA A 207 11.73 -9.70 -12.58
CA ALA A 207 12.56 -9.98 -13.75
C ALA A 207 11.75 -9.87 -15.06
N LYS A 208 10.54 -10.47 -15.09
CA LYS A 208 9.63 -10.37 -16.24
C LYS A 208 9.21 -8.94 -16.55
N LYS A 209 8.96 -8.13 -15.50
CA LYS A 209 8.60 -6.72 -15.66
C LYS A 209 9.74 -5.92 -16.27
N LYS A 210 10.97 -6.07 -15.77
CA LYS A 210 12.17 -5.43 -16.36
C LYS A 210 12.35 -5.79 -17.82
N GLN A 211 12.17 -7.06 -18.16
CA GLN A 211 12.27 -7.52 -19.54
C GLN A 211 11.23 -6.85 -20.45
N ARG A 212 9.96 -6.78 -20.01
CA ARG A 212 8.89 -6.10 -20.76
C ARG A 212 9.16 -4.61 -20.94
N GLU A 213 9.66 -3.92 -19.91
CA GLU A 213 10.04 -2.50 -19.99
C GLU A 213 11.19 -2.25 -20.97
N GLU A 214 12.18 -3.13 -20.99
CA GLU A 214 13.30 -3.06 -21.95
C GLU A 214 12.83 -3.32 -23.40
N GLU A 215 11.96 -4.31 -23.60
CA GLU A 215 11.36 -4.61 -24.90
C GLU A 215 10.49 -3.43 -25.40
N LYS A 216 9.72 -2.80 -24.50
CA LYS A 216 8.91 -1.62 -24.82
C LYS A 216 9.77 -0.43 -25.23
N LYS A 217 10.84 -0.14 -24.48
CA LYS A 217 11.80 0.91 -24.82
C LYS A 217 12.46 0.67 -26.20
N LYS A 218 12.87 -0.58 -26.48
CA LYS A 218 13.46 -0.93 -27.78
C LYS A 218 12.47 -0.70 -28.92
N LYS A 219 11.19 -1.06 -28.75
CA LYS A 219 10.15 -0.82 -29.75
C LYS A 219 9.91 0.67 -29.98
N GLU A 220 9.82 1.47 -28.89
CA GLU A 220 9.67 2.93 -28.96
C GLU A 220 10.87 3.60 -29.69
N GLU A 221 12.09 3.15 -29.41
CA GLU A 221 13.30 3.62 -30.11
C GLU A 221 13.32 3.23 -31.59
N GLU A 222 12.87 2.03 -31.95
CA GLU A 222 12.73 1.60 -33.34
C GLU A 222 11.66 2.38 -34.10
N GLU A 223 10.50 2.65 -33.44
CA GLU A 223 9.44 3.46 -34.02
C GLU A 223 9.88 4.92 -34.19
N ALA A 224 10.56 5.49 -33.21
CA ALA A 224 11.15 6.84 -33.32
C ALA A 224 12.15 6.97 -34.46
N LYS A 225 12.95 5.91 -34.75
CA LYS A 225 13.85 5.88 -35.91
C LYS A 225 13.13 5.74 -37.25
N LYS A 226 11.91 5.19 -37.27
CA LYS A 226 11.07 5.06 -38.47
C LYS A 226 10.24 6.32 -38.77
N PHE A 227 10.07 7.21 -37.76
CA PHE A 227 9.29 8.43 -37.90
C PHE A 227 10.04 9.45 -38.79
N LYS A 228 9.61 9.60 -40.05
CA LYS A 228 9.99 10.73 -40.89
C LYS A 228 9.02 11.87 -40.60
N PRO A 229 9.50 13.03 -40.16
CA PRO A 229 8.57 14.17 -39.94
C PRO A 229 7.86 14.55 -41.25
N PHE A 230 6.53 14.56 -41.19
CA PHE A 230 5.70 14.95 -42.29
C PHE A 230 5.84 16.48 -42.51
N SER A 231 6.38 16.87 -43.67
CA SER A 231 6.53 18.27 -44.08
C SER A 231 5.29 18.77 -44.86
N GLY A 232 4.10 18.63 -44.29
CA GLY A 232 2.85 19.10 -44.87
C GLY A 232 2.05 19.96 -43.91
N GLN A 233 1.36 21.00 -44.43
CA GLN A 233 0.44 21.82 -43.64
C GLN A 233 -0.73 20.96 -43.13
N GLY A 234 -0.80 20.76 -41.80
CA GLY A 234 -1.85 19.99 -41.17
C GLY A 234 -3.09 20.79 -40.91
N TYR A 235 -4.24 20.31 -41.40
CA TYR A 235 -5.56 20.75 -40.94
C TYR A 235 -5.87 20.08 -39.59
N MET A 236 -6.27 20.89 -38.59
CA MET A 236 -6.76 20.37 -37.32
C MET A 236 -8.10 19.66 -37.52
N VAL A 237 -8.13 18.37 -37.32
CA VAL A 237 -9.37 17.60 -37.19
C VAL A 237 -9.72 17.53 -35.69
N ASN A 238 -10.81 18.22 -35.34
CA ASN A 238 -11.44 18.13 -34.04
C ASN A 238 -12.00 16.70 -33.86
N SER A 239 -11.36 15.88 -33.04
CA SER A 239 -11.88 14.57 -32.63
C SER A 239 -12.07 14.46 -31.11
N SER A 240 -13.14 15.08 -30.65
CA SER A 240 -13.71 14.87 -29.32
C SER A 240 -14.74 13.74 -29.38
N GLN A 241 -14.31 12.50 -29.60
CA GLN A 241 -15.18 11.31 -29.41
C GLN A 241 -14.41 9.99 -29.56
N ASN A 242 -13.48 9.65 -28.69
CA ASN A 242 -12.99 8.28 -28.58
C ASN A 242 -12.27 7.96 -27.25
N TYR A 243 -12.59 8.69 -26.18
CA TYR A 243 -11.96 8.39 -24.87
C TYR A 243 -12.79 7.49 -23.92
N ARG A 244 -13.93 6.95 -24.40
CA ARG A 244 -14.83 6.15 -23.54
C ARG A 244 -14.79 4.64 -23.76
N GLN A 245 -14.07 4.14 -24.76
CA GLN A 245 -14.10 2.70 -25.09
C GLN A 245 -12.81 1.94 -24.79
N HIS A 246 -11.74 2.62 -24.35
CA HIS A 246 -10.49 1.98 -23.91
C HIS A 246 -10.34 1.82 -22.39
N ALA A 247 -11.36 2.16 -21.61
CA ALA A 247 -11.30 2.12 -20.15
C ALA A 247 -11.79 0.79 -19.54
N LEU A 248 -12.19 -0.18 -20.36
CA LEU A 248 -12.75 -1.45 -19.87
C LEU A 248 -11.92 -2.71 -20.19
N ASP A 249 -10.85 -2.60 -20.96
CA ASP A 249 -10.08 -3.76 -21.41
C ASP A 249 -8.68 -3.92 -20.78
N ASN A 250 -8.31 -3.13 -19.78
CA ASN A 250 -7.00 -3.24 -19.13
C ASN A 250 -7.13 -3.41 -17.62
N PHE A 251 -7.62 -4.56 -17.16
CA PHE A 251 -7.31 -5.11 -15.84
C PHE A 251 -5.89 -5.74 -15.85
N GLU A 252 -4.95 -5.10 -16.50
CA GLU A 252 -3.54 -5.45 -16.43
C GLU A 252 -2.83 -4.32 -15.70
N ASP A 253 -2.68 -4.43 -14.40
CA ASP A 253 -1.63 -3.88 -13.53
C ASP A 253 -2.17 -3.32 -12.21
N GLU A 254 -2.52 -4.23 -11.26
CA GLU A 254 -2.64 -3.88 -9.83
C GLU A 254 -1.40 -3.12 -9.35
N ASP A 255 -0.21 -3.43 -9.91
CA ASP A 255 1.04 -2.70 -9.64
C ASP A 255 1.00 -1.23 -10.10
N ASP A 256 0.29 -0.87 -11.16
CA ASP A 256 0.21 0.52 -11.63
C ASP A 256 -0.83 1.33 -10.87
N GLU A 257 -1.92 0.71 -10.44
CA GLU A 257 -2.89 1.34 -9.54
C GLU A 257 -2.27 1.61 -8.17
N VAL A 258 -1.54 0.66 -7.64
CA VAL A 258 -0.78 0.84 -6.40
C VAL A 258 0.30 1.91 -6.53
N LYS A 259 1.05 1.95 -7.62
CA LYS A 259 1.99 3.04 -7.88
C LYS A 259 1.30 4.39 -8.00
N ARG A 260 0.12 4.44 -8.60
CA ARG A 260 -0.71 5.64 -8.67
C ARG A 260 -1.14 6.09 -7.29
N ILE A 261 -1.58 5.16 -6.44
CA ILE A 261 -1.95 5.42 -5.04
C ILE A 261 -0.74 5.91 -4.26
N MET A 262 0.39 5.21 -4.36
CA MET A 262 1.63 5.61 -3.70
C MET A 262 2.05 7.03 -4.14
N LYS A 263 1.97 7.32 -5.42
CA LYS A 263 2.28 8.63 -5.96
C LYS A 263 1.35 9.71 -5.41
N LEU A 264 0.04 9.47 -5.40
CA LEU A 264 -0.96 10.40 -4.86
C LEU A 264 -0.76 10.61 -3.35
N SER A 265 -0.50 9.54 -2.60
CA SER A 265 -0.23 9.62 -1.16
C SER A 265 1.05 10.42 -0.86
N LEU A 266 2.12 10.19 -1.62
CA LEU A 266 3.37 10.95 -1.48
C LEU A 266 3.20 12.42 -1.88
N GLU A 267 2.40 12.72 -2.92
CA GLU A 267 2.06 14.09 -3.33
C GLU A 267 1.23 14.80 -2.26
N GLU A 268 0.28 14.11 -1.64
CA GLU A 268 -0.50 14.66 -0.52
C GLU A 268 0.37 14.91 0.70
N TYR A 269 1.27 13.99 1.02
CA TYR A 269 2.24 14.16 2.09
C TYR A 269 3.13 15.39 1.86
N ALA A 270 3.62 15.56 0.62
CA ALA A 270 4.41 16.74 0.24
C ALA A 270 3.59 18.03 0.36
N LYS A 271 2.31 18.03 -0.05
CA LYS A 271 1.39 19.16 0.11
C LYS A 271 1.16 19.51 1.59
N ASN A 272 0.99 18.50 2.44
CA ASN A 272 0.80 18.71 3.88
C ASN A 272 2.08 19.23 4.55
N ALA A 273 3.25 18.72 4.16
CA ALA A 273 4.53 19.26 4.60
C ALA A 273 4.69 20.73 4.19
N ALA A 274 4.29 21.09 2.98
CA ALA A 274 4.31 22.47 2.49
C ALA A 274 3.39 23.42 3.27
N LYS A 275 2.22 22.96 3.75
CA LYS A 275 1.29 23.76 4.56
C LYS A 275 1.87 24.14 5.93
N ASN A 276 2.79 23.35 6.45
CA ASN A 276 3.43 23.57 7.74
C ASN A 276 4.67 24.49 7.65
N LEU A 277 4.95 25.01 6.46
CA LEU A 277 6.08 25.93 6.27
C LEU A 277 5.73 27.35 6.71
N PRO A 278 6.60 28.02 7.49
CA PRO A 278 6.46 29.43 7.77
C PRO A 278 6.64 30.25 6.47
N PRO A 279 6.12 31.49 6.42
CA PRO A 279 6.34 32.36 5.26
C PRO A 279 7.86 32.64 5.07
N GLU A 280 8.30 32.58 3.83
CA GLU A 280 9.70 32.85 3.49
C GLU A 280 9.99 34.34 3.69
N PRO A 281 11.08 34.72 4.39
CA PRO A 281 11.44 36.13 4.60
C PRO A 281 11.84 36.77 3.26
N GLU A 282 11.29 37.96 2.96
CA GLU A 282 11.60 38.74 1.75
C GLU A 282 13.03 39.26 1.73
N LYS A 283 13.57 39.63 2.89
CA LYS A 283 14.94 40.16 3.05
C LYS A 283 15.56 39.65 4.35
N GLY A 284 16.84 39.26 4.29
CA GLY A 284 17.56 38.76 5.45
C GLY A 284 17.24 37.30 5.76
N GLY A 285 17.60 36.85 6.99
CA GLY A 285 17.37 35.48 7.41
C GLY A 285 18.54 34.54 7.10
N TYR A 286 18.24 33.26 7.18
CA TYR A 286 19.16 32.15 6.95
C TYR A 286 18.86 31.52 5.56
N SER A 287 19.80 31.72 4.62
CA SER A 287 19.73 31.10 3.30
C SER A 287 20.30 29.69 3.40
N ILE A 288 19.44 28.70 3.46
CA ILE A 288 19.83 27.29 3.58
C ILE A 288 19.75 26.62 2.23
N MET A 289 20.87 26.02 1.82
CA MET A 289 20.97 25.21 0.62
C MET A 289 21.15 23.74 1.06
N ILE A 290 20.38 22.85 0.51
CA ILE A 290 20.37 21.44 0.92
C ILE A 290 20.66 20.57 -0.28
N ASN A 291 21.69 19.74 -0.16
CA ASN A 291 22.02 18.75 -1.17
C ASN A 291 21.39 17.40 -0.82
N TYR A 292 20.62 16.87 -1.74
CA TYR A 292 20.09 15.51 -1.68
C TYR A 292 20.38 14.80 -3.01
N ASN A 293 21.16 13.74 -2.96
CA ASN A 293 21.58 12.95 -4.14
C ASN A 293 22.10 13.78 -5.31
N GLY A 294 22.90 14.82 -5.00
CA GLY A 294 23.51 15.71 -6.00
C GLY A 294 22.61 16.85 -6.49
N LYS A 295 21.34 16.88 -6.11
CA LYS A 295 20.42 17.97 -6.41
C LYS A 295 20.35 18.96 -5.24
N TYR A 296 20.37 20.26 -5.58
CA TYR A 296 20.36 21.33 -4.60
C TYR A 296 18.98 21.97 -4.49
N TYR A 297 18.51 22.16 -3.25
CA TYR A 297 17.27 22.83 -2.89
C TYR A 297 17.60 24.01 -2.00
N LYS A 298 17.02 25.18 -2.29
CA LYS A 298 17.33 26.42 -1.57
C LYS A 298 16.06 27.07 -1.06
N ARG A 299 16.10 27.54 0.21
CA ARG A 299 15.04 28.35 0.82
C ARG A 299 15.63 29.28 1.91
N ASN A 300 14.99 30.41 2.11
CA ASN A 300 15.31 31.32 3.22
C ASN A 300 14.36 31.05 4.40
N PHE A 301 14.91 31.15 5.61
CA PHE A 301 14.20 30.94 6.88
C PHE A 301 14.51 32.09 7.83
N ASN A 302 13.60 32.38 8.79
CA ASN A 302 13.87 33.26 9.90
C ASN A 302 14.71 32.55 10.96
N GLY A 303 15.50 33.28 11.77
CA GLY A 303 16.26 32.67 12.86
C GLY A 303 15.38 32.00 13.92
N THR A 304 14.14 32.47 14.09
CA THR A 304 13.13 31.92 14.99
C THR A 304 12.43 30.66 14.43
N ASP A 305 12.60 30.36 13.15
CA ASP A 305 12.09 29.13 12.59
C ASP A 305 12.86 27.95 13.17
N LYS A 306 12.23 26.77 13.21
CA LYS A 306 12.82 25.57 13.80
C LYS A 306 13.41 24.65 12.74
N ILE A 307 14.32 23.76 13.14
CA ILE A 307 14.90 22.74 12.26
C ILE A 307 13.81 21.88 11.58
N LYS A 308 12.71 21.57 12.26
CA LYS A 308 11.56 20.87 11.64
C LYS A 308 10.98 21.58 10.41
N HIS A 309 11.11 22.91 10.30
CA HIS A 309 10.66 23.63 9.12
C HIS A 309 11.59 23.38 7.93
N ILE A 310 12.90 23.20 8.17
CA ILE A 310 13.86 22.79 7.13
C ILE A 310 13.53 21.34 6.68
N VAL A 311 13.25 20.45 7.63
CA VAL A 311 12.83 19.08 7.33
C VAL A 311 11.50 19.06 6.55
N ALA A 312 10.50 19.86 6.96
CA ALA A 312 9.23 20.01 6.24
C ALA A 312 9.43 20.55 4.82
N PHE A 313 10.32 21.52 4.64
CA PHE A 313 10.69 22.00 3.30
C PHE A 313 11.26 20.86 2.44
N MET A 314 12.19 20.09 2.95
CA MET A 314 12.75 18.95 2.21
C MET A 314 11.69 17.90 1.88
N LYS A 315 10.81 17.56 2.83
CA LYS A 315 9.68 16.64 2.60
C LYS A 315 8.68 17.16 1.55
N SER A 316 8.53 18.47 1.42
CA SER A 316 7.71 19.07 0.34
C SER A 316 8.36 18.97 -1.05
N GLN A 317 9.69 18.91 -1.11
CA GLN A 317 10.46 18.81 -2.36
C GLN A 317 10.79 17.37 -2.74
N ILE A 318 10.95 16.53 -1.72
CA ILE A 318 11.24 15.09 -1.86
C ILE A 318 10.09 14.36 -1.18
N PRO A 319 9.04 13.97 -1.92
CA PRO A 319 7.89 13.29 -1.34
C PRO A 319 8.33 11.98 -0.66
N THR A 320 8.44 12.02 0.67
CA THR A 320 8.79 10.86 1.50
C THR A 320 8.13 10.97 2.87
N ASN A 321 7.65 9.86 3.40
CA ASN A 321 7.18 9.73 4.77
C ASN A 321 8.28 9.27 5.74
N GLN A 322 9.46 8.90 5.22
CA GLN A 322 10.59 8.46 6.04
C GLN A 322 11.24 9.65 6.76
N PRO A 323 11.86 9.42 7.91
CA PRO A 323 12.61 10.46 8.60
C PRO A 323 13.80 10.90 7.77
N LEU A 324 14.06 12.22 7.78
CA LEU A 324 15.18 12.82 7.10
C LEU A 324 16.23 13.24 8.11
N LEU A 325 17.49 12.94 7.83
CA LEU A 325 18.64 13.44 8.56
C LEU A 325 19.27 14.60 7.80
N LEU A 326 19.35 15.77 8.46
CA LEU A 326 20.11 16.93 7.99
C LEU A 326 21.46 16.95 8.69
N PHE A 327 22.54 17.15 7.94
CA PHE A 327 23.88 17.16 8.53
C PHE A 327 24.88 18.01 7.73
N GLU A 328 25.96 18.41 8.39
CA GLU A 328 27.16 18.97 7.78
C GLU A 328 28.22 17.87 7.65
N SER A 329 29.03 17.94 6.57
CA SER A 329 30.08 16.96 6.35
C SER A 329 31.37 17.30 7.11
N TYR A 330 31.66 18.58 7.26
CA TYR A 330 32.88 19.01 7.95
C TYR A 330 32.68 20.41 8.60
N PRO A 331 32.85 20.51 9.94
CA PRO A 331 32.94 19.41 10.89
C PRO A 331 31.62 18.58 10.87
N LYS A 332 31.70 17.28 11.08
CA LYS A 332 30.50 16.45 11.07
C LYS A 332 29.54 16.84 12.18
N LYS A 333 28.38 17.34 11.81
CA LYS A 333 27.33 17.79 12.74
C LYS A 333 25.96 17.37 12.22
N ASN A 334 25.19 16.68 13.06
CA ASN A 334 23.82 16.30 12.75
C ASN A 334 22.86 17.31 13.39
N TYR A 335 21.70 17.48 12.75
CA TYR A 335 20.61 18.34 13.22
C TYR A 335 19.39 17.47 13.56
N ASP A 336 19.56 16.69 14.65
CA ASP A 336 18.54 15.69 15.09
C ASP A 336 17.45 16.35 15.96
N ASN A 337 17.71 17.48 16.60
CA ASN A 337 16.73 18.20 17.41
C ASN A 337 15.87 19.10 16.52
N GLU A 338 14.74 18.59 16.08
CA GLU A 338 13.82 19.31 15.21
C GLU A 338 13.11 20.50 15.88
N GLU A 339 13.08 20.58 17.21
CA GLU A 339 12.40 21.64 17.96
C GLU A 339 13.30 22.86 18.28
N ILE A 340 14.59 22.73 18.05
CA ILE A 340 15.53 23.88 18.25
C ILE A 340 15.33 24.92 17.13
N THR A 341 15.49 26.19 17.45
CA THR A 341 15.47 27.28 16.46
C THR A 341 16.70 27.22 15.56
N ILE A 342 16.57 27.73 14.35
CA ILE A 342 17.69 27.80 13.40
C ILE A 342 18.83 28.63 13.99
N GLN A 343 18.51 29.74 14.68
CA GLN A 343 19.49 30.59 15.33
C GLN A 343 20.25 29.85 16.46
N ASP A 344 19.53 29.06 17.28
CA ASP A 344 20.13 28.36 18.43
C ASP A 344 20.81 27.04 17.99
N SER A 345 20.49 26.53 16.79
CA SER A 345 21.11 25.31 16.23
C SER A 345 22.59 25.53 15.84
N GLY A 346 23.06 26.79 15.75
CA GLY A 346 24.40 27.13 15.30
C GLY A 346 24.59 27.02 13.79
N LEU A 347 23.51 26.99 13.00
CA LEU A 347 23.58 27.13 11.55
C LEU A 347 24.07 28.50 11.13
N ALA A 348 24.95 28.56 10.14
CA ALA A 348 25.39 29.81 9.55
C ALA A 348 24.30 30.40 8.62
N ARG A 349 24.34 31.73 8.41
CA ARG A 349 23.33 32.42 7.57
C ARG A 349 23.30 31.96 6.10
N ASN A 350 24.40 31.44 5.57
CA ASN A 350 24.50 30.89 4.23
C ASN A 350 25.11 29.50 4.34
N GLN A 351 24.30 28.55 4.79
CA GLN A 351 24.75 27.17 5.05
C GLN A 351 24.37 26.22 3.94
N VAL A 352 25.29 25.31 3.67
CA VAL A 352 25.01 24.13 2.84
C VAL A 352 24.88 22.90 3.73
N LEU A 353 23.75 22.24 3.68
CA LEU A 353 23.47 21.00 4.40
C LEU A 353 23.41 19.83 3.44
N LEU A 354 23.72 18.67 3.95
CA LEU A 354 23.44 17.40 3.31
C LEU A 354 22.16 16.80 3.91
N CYS A 355 21.39 16.15 3.07
CA CYS A 355 20.18 15.44 3.48
C CYS A 355 20.25 13.99 3.06
N ARG A 356 19.84 13.09 3.93
CA ARG A 356 19.60 11.69 3.57
C ARG A 356 18.34 11.17 4.23
N ILE A 357 17.70 10.20 3.59
CA ILE A 357 16.59 9.43 4.15
C ILE A 357 17.21 8.40 5.12
N LEU A 358 16.63 8.29 6.32
CA LEU A 358 16.95 7.23 7.26
C LEU A 358 16.08 6.00 6.94
N ASN A 359 16.73 4.85 6.72
CA ASN A 359 16.08 3.56 6.48
C ASN A 359 15.67 2.91 7.79
#